data_3d93575ca5e4d60eb703c99df549dd46
#
_entry.id   3d93575ca5e4d60eb703c99df549dd46
#
_cell.length_a   1.000
_cell.length_b   1.000
_cell.length_c   1.000
_cell.angle_alpha   90.00
_cell.angle_beta   90.00
_cell.angle_gamma   90.00
#
_symmetry.space_group_name_H-M   'P 1'
#
loop_
_entity.id
_entity.type
_entity.pdbx_description
1 polymer ?
#
loop_
_entity_poly.entity_id
_entity_poly.type
_entity_poly.pdbx_seq_one_letter_code
_entity_poly.pdbx_strand_id
1 'polypeptide(L)'
;TMASVGTLAFDEYGRPFLIIKDQDRKSRLMGLEALKSHIMAAKAVANTMRTSLGPNGLDKMMVDKDGDVTITNDGATILSMMDVDHQIAKLMVELSKSQDDEIGDGTTGVVVLAGALLEEAEQLLDRGIHPIRIADGYEQAARIAIQHLDKISDKVLVDINNPEPLIQTAKTTLGSKVINSCHRQMAEIAVNAVLTVADMERRDVDFELIKVEGKVGGRLEDTKLIKGVIVDKDFSHPQMPKKVVDAKIAILTCPFEPPKPKTKHKLDVMSVEDYKALQKYEKEKFEEMIKQIKETGANLAICQWGFDDEANHLLLQNGLPAVRWVGGPEIELIAIATGGRIVPRFSELTSEKLGFAGVVQEISFGTTKDKMLVIEKCKNSRAVTIFIRGGNKMIIEEAKRSLHDALCVIRNLIRDNRVVYGGGAAEISCALAVSQEADKCPTLEQYAMRAFADALEVIPMALSENSGMNPIQTMTEVRARQVKESNPALGIDCLHKGSNDMQYQHVIETLIGKKQQISLATQMVRMILKIDDIRKPGESEE
;
A
#
# COMPACT_ATOMS: atom_id res chain seq x y z
N THR A 1 -40.51 -3.94 28.44
CA THR A 1 -41.66 -4.83 28.48
C THR A 1 -41.55 -5.84 27.36
N MET A 2 -41.27 -7.02 27.71
CA MET A 2 -41.13 -8.09 26.76
C MET A 2 -42.49 -8.62 26.31
N ALA A 3 -42.72 -8.57 25.03
CA ALA A 3 -43.75 -9.37 24.43
C ALA A 3 -43.35 -10.83 24.58
N SER A 4 -43.84 -11.48 25.59
CA SER A 4 -43.76 -12.92 25.69
C SER A 4 -44.60 -13.50 24.56
N VAL A 5 -43.96 -14.10 23.56
CA VAL A 5 -44.67 -14.87 22.54
C VAL A 5 -45.11 -16.15 23.20
N GLY A 6 -46.36 -16.17 23.63
CA GLY A 6 -47.01 -17.39 24.07
C GLY A 6 -47.31 -18.27 22.87
N THR A 7 -46.78 -19.49 22.85
CA THR A 7 -47.18 -20.50 21.89
C THR A 7 -48.25 -21.38 22.54
N LEU A 8 -49.38 -21.47 21.89
CA LEU A 8 -50.44 -22.40 22.34
C LEU A 8 -49.99 -23.82 21.99
N ALA A 9 -49.72 -24.63 23.01
CA ALA A 9 -49.45 -26.04 22.85
C ALA A 9 -50.54 -26.87 23.51
N PHE A 10 -50.74 -28.08 23.03
CA PHE A 10 -51.72 -29.02 23.59
C PHE A 10 -51.00 -30.14 24.31
N ASP A 11 -51.48 -30.48 25.52
CA ASP A 11 -50.96 -31.62 26.27
C ASP A 11 -51.41 -32.95 25.64
N GLU A 12 -50.95 -34.08 26.18
CA GLU A 12 -51.30 -35.43 25.71
C GLU A 12 -52.80 -35.72 25.76
N TYR A 13 -53.61 -34.93 26.50
CA TYR A 13 -55.06 -35.03 26.63
C TYR A 13 -55.81 -33.97 25.83
N GLY A 14 -55.12 -33.24 24.95
CA GLY A 14 -55.73 -32.21 24.13
C GLY A 14 -56.13 -30.93 24.84
N ARG A 15 -55.58 -30.71 26.07
CA ARG A 15 -55.83 -29.48 26.84
C ARG A 15 -54.90 -28.36 26.38
N PRO A 16 -55.42 -27.17 26.01
CA PRO A 16 -54.59 -26.05 25.65
C PRO A 16 -53.85 -25.50 26.87
N PHE A 17 -52.56 -25.34 26.76
CA PHE A 17 -51.76 -24.62 27.74
C PHE A 17 -50.85 -23.61 27.03
N LEU A 18 -50.64 -22.48 27.71
CA LEU A 18 -49.81 -21.43 27.19
C LEU A 18 -48.37 -21.68 27.63
N ILE A 19 -47.52 -22.04 26.68
CA ILE A 19 -46.09 -22.03 26.93
C ILE A 19 -45.66 -20.59 26.76
N ILE A 20 -45.52 -19.89 27.88
CA ILE A 20 -44.89 -18.59 27.91
C ILE A 20 -43.42 -18.86 27.70
N LYS A 21 -42.95 -18.67 26.50
CA LYS A 21 -41.57 -18.82 26.21
C LYS A 21 -40.84 -17.55 26.62
N ASP A 22 -39.87 -17.69 27.49
CA ASP A 22 -38.77 -16.77 27.61
C ASP A 22 -37.90 -16.74 26.32
N GLN A 23 -38.44 -17.21 25.19
CA GLN A 23 -37.67 -17.25 23.93
C GLN A 23 -37.28 -15.89 23.43
N ASP A 24 -38.10 -14.87 23.60
CA ASP A 24 -37.75 -13.50 23.23
C ASP A 24 -36.62 -12.97 24.12
N ARG A 25 -36.63 -13.35 25.39
CA ARG A 25 -35.55 -13.05 26.34
C ARG A 25 -34.28 -13.78 25.97
N LYS A 26 -34.38 -15.08 25.64
CA LYS A 26 -33.19 -15.86 25.23
C LYS A 26 -32.66 -15.45 23.89
N SER A 27 -33.50 -15.14 22.88
CA SER A 27 -33.03 -14.66 21.59
C SER A 27 -32.43 -13.27 21.70
N ARG A 28 -32.97 -12.39 22.54
CA ARG A 28 -32.42 -11.06 22.80
C ARG A 28 -31.10 -11.14 23.57
N LEU A 29 -30.99 -12.02 24.55
CA LEU A 29 -29.75 -12.27 25.28
C LEU A 29 -28.72 -12.96 24.39
N MET A 30 -29.13 -13.86 23.52
CA MET A 30 -28.27 -14.49 22.54
C MET A 30 -27.78 -13.48 21.49
N GLY A 31 -28.63 -12.56 21.06
CA GLY A 31 -28.25 -11.47 20.16
C GLY A 31 -27.22 -10.55 20.77
N LEU A 32 -27.41 -10.16 22.05
CA LEU A 32 -26.45 -9.33 22.77
C LEU A 32 -25.15 -10.07 23.03
N GLU A 33 -25.20 -11.33 23.45
CA GLU A 33 -24.02 -12.17 23.66
C GLU A 33 -23.27 -12.41 22.34
N ALA A 34 -23.98 -12.66 21.25
CA ALA A 34 -23.41 -12.78 19.92
C ALA A 34 -22.68 -11.49 19.52
N LEU A 35 -23.31 -10.34 19.72
CA LEU A 35 -22.70 -9.04 19.43
C LEU A 35 -21.47 -8.79 20.29
N LYS A 36 -21.51 -9.13 21.57
CA LYS A 36 -20.33 -9.04 22.45
C LYS A 36 -19.20 -9.96 21.99
N SER A 37 -19.54 -11.17 21.53
CA SER A 37 -18.57 -12.11 20.96
C SER A 37 -17.91 -11.54 19.70
N HIS A 38 -18.71 -10.91 18.82
CA HIS A 38 -18.20 -10.22 17.64
C HIS A 38 -17.25 -9.10 18.01
N ILE A 39 -17.61 -8.28 18.97
CA ILE A 39 -16.78 -7.18 19.48
C ILE A 39 -15.47 -7.73 20.07
N MET A 40 -15.54 -8.81 20.84
CA MET A 40 -14.37 -9.45 21.43
C MET A 40 -13.38 -9.93 20.35
N ALA A 41 -13.89 -10.55 19.28
CA ALA A 41 -13.05 -11.01 18.17
C ALA A 41 -12.36 -9.85 17.46
N ALA A 42 -13.08 -8.76 17.21
CA ALA A 42 -12.51 -7.55 16.59
C ALA A 42 -11.49 -6.87 17.49
N LYS A 43 -11.78 -6.78 18.77
CA LYS A 43 -10.85 -6.20 19.77
C LYS A 43 -9.55 -7.00 19.89
N ALA A 44 -9.61 -8.31 19.80
CA ALA A 44 -8.42 -9.16 19.85
C ALA A 44 -7.45 -8.81 18.70
N VAL A 45 -7.97 -8.60 17.51
CA VAL A 45 -7.17 -8.15 16.36
C VAL A 45 -6.60 -6.76 16.61
N ALA A 46 -7.42 -5.81 17.05
CA ALA A 46 -7.00 -4.43 17.30
C ALA A 46 -5.92 -4.35 18.37
N ASN A 47 -6.06 -5.12 19.45
CA ASN A 47 -5.07 -5.15 20.55
C ASN A 47 -3.71 -5.67 20.08
N THR A 48 -3.68 -6.61 19.15
CA THR A 48 -2.43 -7.09 18.54
C THR A 48 -1.68 -5.95 17.86
N MET A 49 -2.40 -4.99 17.28
CA MET A 49 -1.81 -3.88 16.53
C MET A 49 -1.37 -2.70 17.40
N ARG A 50 -1.89 -2.58 18.60
CA ARG A 50 -1.67 -1.43 19.46
C ARG A 50 -0.20 -1.17 19.78
N THR A 51 0.59 -2.20 19.99
CA THR A 51 2.02 -2.11 20.31
C THR A 51 2.87 -1.70 19.10
N SER A 52 2.32 -1.76 17.91
CA SER A 52 3.02 -1.38 16.67
C SER A 52 2.75 0.06 16.23
N LEU A 53 1.93 0.80 16.98
CA LEU A 53 1.55 2.17 16.64
C LEU A 53 2.65 3.16 17.06
N GLY A 54 2.93 4.13 16.17
CA GLY A 54 3.83 5.25 16.43
C GLY A 54 5.30 4.96 16.17
N PRO A 55 6.18 5.97 16.37
CA PRO A 55 7.61 5.84 16.08
C PRO A 55 8.35 4.85 16.99
N ASN A 56 7.82 4.59 18.16
CA ASN A 56 8.34 3.60 19.11
C ASN A 56 7.55 2.28 19.07
N GLY A 57 6.76 2.08 18.02
CA GLY A 57 6.02 0.84 17.81
C GLY A 57 6.94 -0.34 17.58
N LEU A 58 6.56 -1.49 18.12
CA LEU A 58 7.33 -2.73 18.01
C LEU A 58 6.94 -3.49 16.75
N ASP A 59 7.93 -4.15 16.16
CA ASP A 59 7.73 -4.98 15.00
C ASP A 59 7.10 -6.33 15.36
N LYS A 60 6.37 -6.90 14.41
CA LYS A 60 5.85 -8.26 14.50
C LYS A 60 6.66 -9.17 13.57
N MET A 61 6.96 -10.36 14.05
CA MET A 61 7.59 -11.41 13.25
C MET A 61 6.50 -12.36 12.76
N MET A 62 6.34 -12.40 11.44
CA MET A 62 5.35 -13.26 10.78
C MET A 62 6.09 -14.40 10.10
N VAL A 63 5.68 -15.63 10.40
CA VAL A 63 6.24 -16.84 9.78
C VAL A 63 5.13 -17.52 8.99
N ASP A 64 5.34 -17.73 7.71
CA ASP A 64 4.37 -18.40 6.84
C ASP A 64 4.50 -19.93 6.91
N LYS A 65 3.64 -20.63 6.16
CA LYS A 65 3.62 -22.10 6.13
C LYS A 65 4.89 -22.71 5.53
N ASP A 66 5.59 -21.93 4.69
CA ASP A 66 6.82 -22.35 4.02
C ASP A 66 8.08 -22.00 4.85
N GLY A 67 7.89 -21.41 6.02
CA GLY A 67 8.96 -21.00 6.90
C GLY A 67 9.59 -19.65 6.59
N ASP A 68 9.06 -18.92 5.61
CA ASP A 68 9.51 -17.57 5.29
C ASP A 68 9.16 -16.60 6.42
N VAL A 69 10.11 -15.73 6.76
CA VAL A 69 10.00 -14.80 7.87
C VAL A 69 9.85 -13.37 7.33
N THR A 70 8.85 -12.66 7.82
CA THR A 70 8.65 -11.23 7.58
C THR A 70 8.64 -10.49 8.91
N ILE A 71 9.46 -9.45 9.03
CA ILE A 71 9.50 -8.58 10.22
C ILE A 71 9.02 -7.21 9.79
N THR A 72 7.94 -6.73 10.39
CA THR A 72 7.31 -5.48 10.01
C THR A 72 6.46 -4.90 11.15
N ASN A 73 6.24 -3.59 11.12
CA ASN A 73 5.24 -2.92 11.94
C ASN A 73 4.10 -2.32 11.11
N ASP A 74 4.09 -2.57 9.81
CA ASP A 74 3.02 -2.11 8.93
C ASP A 74 1.73 -2.90 9.17
N GLY A 75 0.66 -2.20 9.54
CA GLY A 75 -0.61 -2.82 9.90
C GLY A 75 -1.23 -3.66 8.80
N ALA A 76 -1.26 -3.17 7.59
CA ALA A 76 -1.82 -3.90 6.46
C ALA A 76 -1.05 -5.19 6.18
N THR A 77 0.28 -5.15 6.25
CA THR A 77 1.13 -6.33 6.06
C THR A 77 0.91 -7.37 7.16
N ILE A 78 0.92 -6.93 8.42
CA ILE A 78 0.71 -7.82 9.57
C ILE A 78 -0.64 -8.54 9.47
N LEU A 79 -1.70 -7.78 9.24
CA LEU A 79 -3.06 -8.32 9.20
C LEU A 79 -3.30 -9.21 7.99
N SER A 80 -2.71 -8.89 6.85
CA SER A 80 -2.82 -9.73 5.64
C SER A 80 -2.15 -11.09 5.80
N MET A 81 -1.12 -11.17 6.65
CA MET A 81 -0.37 -12.41 6.91
C MET A 81 -0.89 -13.18 8.13
N MET A 82 -1.74 -12.58 8.95
CA MET A 82 -2.33 -13.28 10.09
C MET A 82 -3.35 -14.32 9.63
N ASP A 83 -3.29 -15.50 10.26
CA ASP A 83 -4.30 -16.52 10.09
C ASP A 83 -5.49 -16.21 11.01
N VAL A 84 -6.56 -15.66 10.43
CA VAL A 84 -7.74 -15.21 11.17
C VAL A 84 -8.93 -16.05 10.75
N ASP A 85 -9.47 -16.84 11.67
CA ASP A 85 -10.60 -17.75 11.40
C ASP A 85 -11.96 -17.08 11.61
N HIS A 86 -12.07 -16.17 12.57
CA HIS A 86 -13.35 -15.53 12.89
C HIS A 86 -13.75 -14.52 11.81
N GLN A 87 -15.02 -14.60 11.36
CA GLN A 87 -15.50 -13.77 10.26
C GLN A 87 -15.48 -12.27 10.58
N ILE A 88 -15.82 -11.89 11.80
CA ILE A 88 -15.77 -10.48 12.23
C ILE A 88 -14.33 -9.98 12.31
N ALA A 89 -13.40 -10.80 12.79
CA ALA A 89 -11.98 -10.45 12.80
C ALA A 89 -11.44 -10.24 11.36
N LYS A 90 -11.96 -10.99 10.39
CA LYS A 90 -11.63 -10.77 8.98
C LYS A 90 -12.08 -9.41 8.47
N LEU A 91 -13.17 -8.84 9.01
CA LEU A 91 -13.60 -7.49 8.68
C LEU A 91 -12.57 -6.45 9.15
N MET A 92 -11.91 -6.69 10.27
CA MET A 92 -10.83 -5.81 10.75
C MET A 92 -9.61 -5.86 9.82
N VAL A 93 -9.30 -7.03 9.28
CA VAL A 93 -8.25 -7.19 8.25
C VAL A 93 -8.62 -6.41 6.98
N GLU A 94 -9.87 -6.53 6.53
CA GLU A 94 -10.38 -5.78 5.37
C GLU A 94 -10.37 -4.27 5.61
N LEU A 95 -10.62 -3.82 6.83
CA LEU A 95 -10.54 -2.41 7.21
C LEU A 95 -9.13 -1.84 6.98
N SER A 96 -8.11 -2.54 7.46
CA SER A 96 -6.73 -2.15 7.25
C SER A 96 -6.36 -2.14 5.77
N LYS A 97 -6.81 -3.15 5.03
CA LYS A 97 -6.59 -3.24 3.58
C LYS A 97 -7.25 -2.09 2.83
N SER A 98 -8.46 -1.71 3.20
CA SER A 98 -9.17 -0.57 2.58
C SER A 98 -8.41 0.74 2.81
N GLN A 99 -7.89 0.96 4.01
CA GLN A 99 -7.06 2.12 4.30
C GLN A 99 -5.78 2.10 3.45
N ASP A 100 -5.15 0.94 3.30
CA ASP A 100 -3.96 0.78 2.49
C ASP A 100 -4.22 1.06 1.01
N ASP A 101 -5.31 0.52 0.46
CA ASP A 101 -5.69 0.70 -0.94
C ASP A 101 -6.05 2.16 -1.28
N GLU A 102 -6.75 2.85 -0.37
CA GLU A 102 -7.23 4.22 -0.60
C GLU A 102 -6.15 5.27 -0.33
N ILE A 103 -5.47 5.13 0.80
CA ILE A 103 -4.55 6.15 1.33
C ILE A 103 -3.11 5.66 1.32
N GLY A 104 -2.87 4.39 1.68
CA GLY A 104 -1.55 3.79 1.76
C GLY A 104 -0.81 4.04 3.08
N ASP A 105 -1.39 4.81 4.00
CA ASP A 105 -0.81 5.13 5.31
C ASP A 105 -1.90 5.09 6.38
N GLY A 106 -1.50 4.96 7.65
CA GLY A 106 -2.45 4.92 8.77
C GLY A 106 -3.17 3.59 8.93
N THR A 107 -2.63 2.52 8.38
CA THR A 107 -3.24 1.17 8.40
C THR A 107 -3.30 0.57 9.80
N THR A 108 -2.35 0.89 10.66
CA THR A 108 -2.35 0.48 12.08
C THR A 108 -3.36 1.30 12.88
N GLY A 109 -3.35 2.60 12.72
CA GLY A 109 -4.22 3.51 13.47
C GLY A 109 -5.70 3.27 13.22
N VAL A 110 -6.09 2.93 11.99
CA VAL A 110 -7.49 2.67 11.63
C VAL A 110 -8.05 1.46 12.40
N VAL A 111 -7.26 0.42 12.57
CA VAL A 111 -7.65 -0.79 13.30
C VAL A 111 -7.69 -0.54 14.80
N VAL A 112 -6.71 0.18 15.32
CA VAL A 112 -6.68 0.57 16.74
C VAL A 112 -7.89 1.42 17.09
N LEU A 113 -8.24 2.39 16.25
CA LEU A 113 -9.42 3.24 16.44
C LEU A 113 -10.71 2.42 16.40
N ALA A 114 -10.87 1.53 15.43
CA ALA A 114 -12.04 0.68 15.34
C ALA A 114 -12.20 -0.21 16.58
N GLY A 115 -11.11 -0.79 17.07
CA GLY A 115 -11.11 -1.57 18.31
C GLY A 115 -11.53 -0.75 19.52
N ALA A 116 -11.05 0.48 19.62
CA ALA A 116 -11.41 1.40 20.69
C ALA A 116 -12.90 1.78 20.65
N LEU A 117 -13.43 2.04 19.46
CA LEU A 117 -14.85 2.33 19.24
C LEU A 117 -15.74 1.16 19.67
N LEU A 118 -15.32 -0.06 19.35
CA LEU A 118 -16.04 -1.26 19.75
C LEU A 118 -16.00 -1.52 21.26
N GLU A 119 -14.87 -1.24 21.89
CA GLU A 119 -14.74 -1.35 23.35
C GLU A 119 -15.68 -0.39 24.06
N GLU A 120 -15.74 0.86 23.61
CA GLU A 120 -16.69 1.84 24.16
C GLU A 120 -18.13 1.48 23.86
N ALA A 121 -18.42 0.91 22.68
CA ALA A 121 -19.74 0.42 22.34
C ALA A 121 -20.19 -0.73 23.24
N GLU A 122 -19.30 -1.63 23.61
CA GLU A 122 -19.60 -2.74 24.54
C GLU A 122 -20.08 -2.20 25.89
N GLN A 123 -19.45 -1.17 26.43
CA GLN A 123 -19.85 -0.54 27.66
C GLN A 123 -21.25 0.08 27.56
N LEU A 124 -21.56 0.73 26.41
CA LEU A 124 -22.87 1.30 26.17
C LEU A 124 -23.96 0.23 26.01
N LEU A 125 -23.63 -0.89 25.39
CA LEU A 125 -24.52 -2.05 25.28
C LEU A 125 -24.88 -2.61 26.67
N ASP A 126 -23.91 -2.67 27.57
CA ASP A 126 -24.12 -3.10 28.97
C ASP A 126 -25.04 -2.18 29.73
N ARG A 127 -25.10 -0.89 29.36
CA ARG A 127 -26.04 0.10 29.90
C ARG A 127 -27.44 0.01 29.29
N GLY A 128 -27.65 -0.87 28.32
CA GLY A 128 -28.93 -1.07 27.65
C GLY A 128 -29.19 -0.14 26.47
N ILE A 129 -28.18 0.56 25.95
CA ILE A 129 -28.33 1.39 24.75
C ILE A 129 -28.34 0.47 23.52
N HIS A 130 -29.33 0.65 22.66
CA HIS A 130 -29.52 -0.16 21.48
C HIS A 130 -28.38 0.06 20.46
N PRO A 131 -27.88 -0.99 19.78
CA PRO A 131 -26.78 -0.87 18.80
C PRO A 131 -27.03 0.17 17.71
N ILE A 132 -28.24 0.32 17.23
CA ILE A 132 -28.59 1.34 16.22
C ILE A 132 -28.37 2.76 16.75
N ARG A 133 -28.70 3.02 18.03
CA ARG A 133 -28.46 4.31 18.66
C ARG A 133 -26.97 4.61 18.80
N ILE A 134 -26.18 3.59 19.13
CA ILE A 134 -24.72 3.71 19.19
C ILE A 134 -24.16 4.02 17.81
N ALA A 135 -24.60 3.29 16.79
CA ALA A 135 -24.18 3.49 15.41
C ALA A 135 -24.50 4.90 14.90
N ASP A 136 -25.71 5.40 15.18
CA ASP A 136 -26.14 6.74 14.78
C ASP A 136 -25.33 7.83 15.50
N GLY A 137 -25.08 7.65 16.80
CA GLY A 137 -24.25 8.57 17.56
C GLY A 137 -22.81 8.60 17.07
N TYR A 138 -22.27 7.46 16.71
CA TYR A 138 -20.93 7.37 16.11
C TYR A 138 -20.85 8.07 14.75
N GLU A 139 -21.88 7.94 13.93
CA GLU A 139 -21.93 8.66 12.65
C GLU A 139 -21.92 10.19 12.84
N GLN A 140 -22.74 10.67 13.77
CA GLN A 140 -22.78 12.10 14.10
C GLN A 140 -21.43 12.57 14.62
N ALA A 141 -20.83 11.82 15.54
CA ALA A 141 -19.53 12.13 16.11
C ALA A 141 -18.42 12.15 15.05
N ALA A 142 -18.42 11.17 14.14
CA ALA A 142 -17.46 11.10 13.04
C ALA A 142 -17.59 12.32 12.12
N ARG A 143 -18.82 12.73 11.81
CA ARG A 143 -19.07 13.92 10.99
C ARG A 143 -18.51 15.18 11.64
N ILE A 144 -18.72 15.33 12.94
CA ILE A 144 -18.20 16.46 13.71
C ILE A 144 -16.66 16.44 13.72
N ALA A 145 -16.06 15.27 13.96
CA ALA A 145 -14.61 15.11 13.96
C ALA A 145 -14.00 15.46 12.60
N ILE A 146 -14.59 14.98 11.51
CA ILE A 146 -14.11 15.24 10.14
C ILE A 146 -14.22 16.73 9.81
N GLN A 147 -15.32 17.40 10.18
CA GLN A 147 -15.47 18.84 10.00
C GLN A 147 -14.44 19.62 10.83
N HIS A 148 -14.17 19.16 12.04
CA HIS A 148 -13.16 19.80 12.90
C HIS A 148 -11.75 19.66 12.33
N LEU A 149 -11.43 18.54 11.69
CA LEU A 149 -10.15 18.36 11.01
C LEU A 149 -9.92 19.43 9.94
N ASP A 150 -10.95 19.79 9.18
CA ASP A 150 -10.85 20.89 8.22
C ASP A 150 -10.48 22.22 8.89
N LYS A 151 -11.03 22.49 10.07
CA LYS A 151 -10.77 23.73 10.82
C LYS A 151 -9.35 23.83 11.35
N ILE A 152 -8.77 22.70 11.78
CA ILE A 152 -7.43 22.67 12.38
C ILE A 152 -6.34 22.38 11.35
N SER A 153 -6.70 22.15 10.10
CA SER A 153 -5.75 21.83 9.04
C SER A 153 -4.90 23.04 8.65
N ASP A 154 -3.64 22.76 8.33
CA ASP A 154 -2.72 23.70 7.72
C ASP A 154 -2.39 23.23 6.30
N LYS A 155 -1.71 24.09 5.54
CA LYS A 155 -1.28 23.77 4.18
C LYS A 155 0.23 23.60 4.12
N VAL A 156 0.67 22.59 3.37
CA VAL A 156 2.07 22.38 3.04
C VAL A 156 2.32 22.92 1.63
N LEU A 157 3.44 23.60 1.46
CA LEU A 157 3.85 24.05 0.14
C LEU A 157 4.24 22.86 -0.71
N VAL A 158 3.56 22.69 -1.84
CA VAL A 158 3.85 21.67 -2.86
C VAL A 158 4.49 22.39 -4.04
N ASP A 159 5.82 22.42 -4.08
CA ASP A 159 6.60 23.10 -5.10
C ASP A 159 7.75 22.20 -5.53
N ILE A 160 7.85 21.94 -6.85
CA ILE A 160 8.93 21.13 -7.44
C ILE A 160 10.30 21.74 -7.14
N ASN A 161 10.39 23.06 -7.08
CA ASN A 161 11.64 23.77 -6.84
C ASN A 161 12.05 23.81 -5.37
N ASN A 162 11.12 23.54 -4.45
CA ASN A 162 11.39 23.50 -3.01
C ASN A 162 10.72 22.26 -2.39
N PRO A 163 11.36 21.08 -2.44
CA PRO A 163 10.79 19.85 -1.94
C PRO A 163 10.89 19.68 -0.41
N GLU A 164 11.56 20.57 0.30
CA GLU A 164 11.84 20.42 1.74
C GLU A 164 10.58 20.20 2.60
N PRO A 165 9.48 20.95 2.43
CA PRO A 165 8.26 20.69 3.21
C PRO A 165 7.69 19.28 2.99
N LEU A 166 7.75 18.77 1.77
CA LEU A 166 7.32 17.41 1.44
C LEU A 166 8.24 16.36 2.07
N ILE A 167 9.54 16.61 2.07
CA ILE A 167 10.55 15.73 2.68
C ILE A 167 10.29 15.62 4.19
N GLN A 168 10.01 16.73 4.87
CA GLN A 168 9.71 16.71 6.30
C GLN A 168 8.46 15.88 6.60
N THR A 169 7.44 15.96 5.78
CA THR A 169 6.22 15.16 5.92
C THR A 169 6.49 13.67 5.68
N ALA A 170 7.25 13.34 4.64
CA ALA A 170 7.64 11.95 4.35
C ALA A 170 8.45 11.33 5.49
N LYS A 171 9.31 12.11 6.15
CA LYS A 171 10.08 11.64 7.31
C LYS A 171 9.19 11.17 8.46
N THR A 172 8.05 11.79 8.68
CA THR A 172 7.09 11.37 9.69
C THR A 172 6.60 9.93 9.46
N THR A 173 6.26 9.60 8.23
CA THR A 173 5.82 8.25 7.85
C THR A 173 6.93 7.21 8.04
N LEU A 174 8.17 7.59 7.79
CA LEU A 174 9.32 6.68 7.87
C LEU A 174 9.89 6.54 9.30
N GLY A 175 9.45 7.35 10.23
CA GLY A 175 10.02 7.41 11.59
C GLY A 175 9.93 6.12 12.39
N SER A 176 8.89 5.30 12.18
CA SER A 176 8.68 4.02 12.87
C SER A 176 9.20 2.82 12.09
N LYS A 177 9.76 3.02 10.91
CA LYS A 177 10.13 1.94 9.99
C LYS A 177 11.57 1.49 10.20
N VAL A 178 11.88 0.28 9.72
CA VAL A 178 13.22 -0.33 9.78
C VAL A 178 14.29 0.56 9.14
N ILE A 179 13.91 1.35 8.15
CA ILE A 179 14.81 2.26 7.43
C ILE A 179 15.05 3.59 8.16
N ASN A 180 14.70 3.69 9.43
CA ASN A 180 14.81 4.92 10.21
C ASN A 180 16.25 5.47 10.28
N SER A 181 17.28 4.61 10.20
CA SER A 181 18.68 5.02 10.20
C SER A 181 19.07 5.91 9.02
N CYS A 182 18.34 5.82 7.91
CA CYS A 182 18.58 6.63 6.70
C CYS A 182 17.27 7.27 6.20
N HIS A 183 16.37 7.61 7.13
CA HIS A 183 15.03 8.05 6.76
C HIS A 183 14.99 9.38 6.00
N ARG A 184 15.95 10.31 6.22
CA ARG A 184 16.03 11.52 5.39
C ARG A 184 16.34 11.18 3.94
N GLN A 185 17.33 10.32 3.70
CA GLN A 185 17.69 9.87 2.36
C GLN A 185 16.48 9.19 1.67
N MET A 186 15.79 8.31 2.38
CA MET A 186 14.62 7.62 1.84
C MET A 186 13.46 8.58 1.58
N ALA A 187 13.26 9.57 2.45
CA ALA A 187 12.26 10.61 2.24
C ALA A 187 12.58 11.45 0.99
N GLU A 188 13.83 11.83 0.79
CA GLU A 188 14.27 12.55 -0.41
C GLU A 188 14.02 11.73 -1.67
N ILE A 189 14.34 10.44 -1.64
CA ILE A 189 14.11 9.53 -2.76
C ILE A 189 12.61 9.46 -3.09
N ALA A 190 11.77 9.26 -2.08
CA ALA A 190 10.32 9.17 -2.27
C ALA A 190 9.73 10.45 -2.84
N VAL A 191 10.11 11.60 -2.29
CA VAL A 191 9.63 12.90 -2.76
C VAL A 191 10.08 13.18 -4.19
N ASN A 192 11.36 12.95 -4.50
CA ASN A 192 11.89 13.18 -5.83
C ASN A 192 11.26 12.24 -6.87
N ALA A 193 11.01 10.99 -6.50
CA ALA A 193 10.33 10.03 -7.36
C ALA A 193 8.91 10.52 -7.71
N VAL A 194 8.13 10.90 -6.70
CA VAL A 194 6.76 11.37 -6.89
C VAL A 194 6.73 12.68 -7.69
N LEU A 195 7.58 13.64 -7.37
CA LEU A 195 7.61 14.93 -8.09
C LEU A 195 8.03 14.77 -9.56
N THR A 196 8.90 13.81 -9.86
CA THR A 196 9.30 13.53 -11.24
C THR A 196 8.15 12.95 -12.07
N VAL A 197 7.32 12.11 -11.45
CA VAL A 197 6.23 11.38 -12.11
C VAL A 197 4.91 12.17 -12.09
N ALA A 198 4.74 13.07 -11.11
CA ALA A 198 3.46 13.75 -10.87
C ALA A 198 3.02 14.64 -12.03
N ASP A 199 1.72 14.58 -12.35
CA ASP A 199 1.03 15.57 -13.17
C ASP A 199 0.45 16.63 -12.23
N MET A 200 1.15 17.77 -12.14
CA MET A 200 0.78 18.85 -11.21
C MET A 200 -0.50 19.57 -11.63
N GLU A 201 -0.86 19.56 -12.91
CA GLU A 201 -2.11 20.17 -13.39
C GLU A 201 -3.32 19.36 -12.97
N ARG A 202 -3.24 18.04 -13.11
CA ARG A 202 -4.31 17.11 -12.70
C ARG A 202 -4.25 16.75 -11.23
N ARG A 203 -3.17 17.08 -10.53
CA ARG A 203 -2.88 16.67 -9.17
C ARG A 203 -2.97 15.16 -8.98
N ASP A 204 -2.35 14.44 -9.91
CA ASP A 204 -2.38 12.99 -9.95
C ASP A 204 -0.96 12.41 -10.06
N VAL A 205 -0.79 11.23 -9.52
CA VAL A 205 0.47 10.48 -9.56
C VAL A 205 0.17 9.05 -9.99
N ASP A 206 0.77 8.65 -11.10
CA ASP A 206 0.65 7.28 -11.59
C ASP A 206 1.81 6.44 -11.02
N PHE A 207 1.51 5.58 -10.06
CA PHE A 207 2.50 4.72 -9.43
C PHE A 207 3.06 3.64 -10.36
N GLU A 208 2.41 3.35 -11.47
CA GLU A 208 2.96 2.44 -12.47
C GLU A 208 4.25 3.00 -13.11
N LEU A 209 4.45 4.32 -13.06
CA LEU A 209 5.65 4.98 -13.54
C LEU A 209 6.81 4.94 -12.53
N ILE A 210 6.54 4.53 -11.30
CA ILE A 210 7.55 4.36 -10.26
C ILE A 210 7.78 2.86 -10.04
N LYS A 211 8.90 2.37 -10.54
CA LYS A 211 9.31 0.98 -10.32
C LYS A 211 10.15 0.91 -9.05
N VAL A 212 9.88 -0.07 -8.21
CA VAL A 212 10.69 -0.34 -7.02
C VAL A 212 11.37 -1.69 -7.23
N GLU A 213 12.68 -1.69 -7.29
CA GLU A 213 13.49 -2.88 -7.51
C GLU A 213 14.50 -3.02 -6.39
N GLY A 214 14.68 -4.24 -5.88
CA GLY A 214 15.62 -4.50 -4.80
C GLY A 214 16.62 -5.57 -5.16
N LYS A 215 17.86 -5.40 -4.68
CA LYS A 215 18.92 -6.38 -4.86
C LYS A 215 19.69 -6.54 -3.56
N VAL A 216 19.86 -7.79 -3.12
CA VAL A 216 20.64 -8.13 -1.93
C VAL A 216 22.11 -7.79 -2.15
N GLY A 217 22.72 -7.23 -1.13
CA GLY A 217 24.09 -6.75 -1.13
C GLY A 217 24.14 -5.24 -0.90
N GLY A 218 25.30 -4.73 -0.47
CA GLY A 218 25.43 -3.34 -0.08
C GLY A 218 24.67 -2.99 1.19
N ARG A 219 24.45 -1.72 1.42
CA ARG A 219 23.76 -1.18 2.59
C ARG A 219 22.51 -0.41 2.17
N LEU A 220 21.60 -0.17 3.07
CA LEU A 220 20.42 0.67 2.78
C LEU A 220 20.81 2.06 2.28
N GLU A 221 21.91 2.60 2.78
CA GLU A 221 22.45 3.90 2.34
C GLU A 221 22.88 3.93 0.87
N ASP A 222 23.08 2.77 0.27
CA ASP A 222 23.40 2.64 -1.16
C ASP A 222 22.15 2.69 -2.05
N THR A 223 20.97 2.71 -1.46
CA THR A 223 19.70 2.88 -2.17
C THR A 223 19.67 4.23 -2.89
N LYS A 224 19.21 4.23 -4.13
CA LYS A 224 19.19 5.45 -4.95
C LYS A 224 18.00 5.51 -5.88
N LEU A 225 17.67 6.72 -6.27
CA LEU A 225 16.67 6.98 -7.31
C LEU A 225 17.39 7.04 -8.67
N ILE A 226 16.90 6.25 -9.60
CA ILE A 226 17.41 6.23 -10.98
C ILE A 226 16.31 6.83 -11.87
N LYS A 227 16.65 7.88 -12.59
CA LYS A 227 15.75 8.48 -13.58
C LYS A 227 15.78 7.67 -14.88
N GLY A 228 15.09 6.54 -14.83
CA GLY A 228 15.07 5.56 -15.89
C GLY A 228 14.50 4.25 -15.38
N VAL A 229 14.86 3.15 -16.03
CA VAL A 229 14.34 1.83 -15.71
C VAL A 229 15.49 0.86 -15.47
N ILE A 230 15.38 0.07 -14.40
CA ILE A 230 16.22 -1.10 -14.16
C ILE A 230 15.43 -2.34 -14.55
N VAL A 231 16.03 -3.21 -15.33
CA VAL A 231 15.45 -4.47 -15.79
C VAL A 231 16.30 -5.61 -15.27
N ASP A 232 15.66 -6.62 -14.66
CA ASP A 232 16.36 -7.82 -14.17
C ASP A 232 16.64 -8.79 -15.33
N LYS A 233 17.38 -8.29 -16.30
CA LYS A 233 17.83 -9.01 -17.48
C LYS A 233 19.24 -8.57 -17.83
N ASP A 234 19.92 -9.35 -18.64
CA ASP A 234 21.22 -9.01 -19.22
C ASP A 234 21.13 -8.99 -20.74
N PHE A 235 22.19 -8.55 -21.39
CA PHE A 235 22.27 -8.71 -22.84
C PHE A 235 22.25 -10.18 -23.19
N SER A 236 21.63 -10.51 -24.31
CA SER A 236 21.34 -11.90 -24.71
C SER A 236 22.58 -12.75 -24.99
N HIS A 237 23.73 -12.13 -25.22
CA HIS A 237 24.98 -12.82 -25.45
C HIS A 237 26.13 -12.19 -24.65
N PRO A 238 27.01 -12.99 -23.99
CA PRO A 238 28.08 -12.46 -23.16
C PRO A 238 29.11 -11.59 -23.90
N GLN A 239 29.25 -11.77 -25.21
CA GLN A 239 30.19 -11.00 -26.04
C GLN A 239 29.59 -9.70 -26.59
N MET A 240 28.32 -9.43 -26.34
CA MET A 240 27.72 -8.14 -26.69
C MET A 240 28.31 -7.02 -25.83
N PRO A 241 28.37 -5.78 -26.35
CA PRO A 241 28.83 -4.65 -25.55
C PRO A 241 28.01 -4.54 -24.27
N LYS A 242 28.66 -4.30 -23.14
CA LYS A 242 28.01 -4.16 -21.83
C LYS A 242 27.44 -2.77 -21.60
N LYS A 243 27.72 -1.83 -22.48
CA LYS A 243 27.28 -0.45 -22.43
C LYS A 243 26.96 0.03 -23.84
N VAL A 244 25.76 0.56 -24.03
CA VAL A 244 25.33 1.19 -25.26
C VAL A 244 25.08 2.67 -24.98
N VAL A 245 25.86 3.53 -25.61
CA VAL A 245 25.74 4.98 -25.48
C VAL A 245 24.85 5.50 -26.63
N ASP A 246 24.03 6.50 -26.33
CA ASP A 246 23.04 7.06 -27.28
C ASP A 246 22.20 5.96 -27.90
N ALA A 247 21.61 5.13 -27.05
CA ALA A 247 20.83 3.99 -27.47
C ALA A 247 19.54 4.41 -28.17
N LYS A 248 19.36 3.89 -29.39
CA LYS A 248 18.11 3.94 -30.14
C LYS A 248 17.49 2.57 -30.10
N ILE A 249 16.38 2.45 -29.40
CA ILE A 249 15.84 1.17 -28.96
C ILE A 249 14.64 0.78 -29.79
N ALA A 250 14.70 -0.39 -30.45
CA ALA A 250 13.56 -1.05 -31.04
C ALA A 250 12.87 -1.89 -29.95
N ILE A 251 11.64 -1.55 -29.60
CA ILE A 251 10.86 -2.23 -28.57
C ILE A 251 9.87 -3.18 -29.24
N LEU A 252 10.12 -4.47 -29.14
CA LEU A 252 9.40 -5.49 -29.90
C LEU A 252 8.57 -6.40 -28.98
N THR A 253 7.27 -6.51 -29.25
CA THR A 253 6.39 -7.52 -28.65
C THR A 253 6.05 -8.63 -29.62
N CYS A 254 6.48 -8.50 -30.88
CA CYS A 254 6.37 -9.55 -31.88
C CYS A 254 7.50 -10.57 -31.76
N PRO A 255 7.29 -11.81 -32.17
CA PRO A 255 8.35 -12.79 -32.21
C PRO A 255 9.52 -12.33 -33.08
N PHE A 256 10.74 -12.42 -32.53
CA PHE A 256 11.97 -12.06 -33.22
C PHE A 256 12.83 -13.30 -33.38
N GLU A 257 12.43 -14.15 -34.33
CA GLU A 257 13.03 -15.45 -34.61
C GLU A 257 13.12 -15.67 -36.11
N PRO A 258 14.05 -16.52 -36.55
CA PRO A 258 14.02 -16.96 -37.93
C PRO A 258 12.66 -17.58 -38.26
N PRO A 259 12.04 -17.24 -39.42
CA PRO A 259 10.77 -17.83 -39.79
C PRO A 259 10.89 -19.34 -39.94
N LYS A 260 10.02 -20.08 -39.24
CA LYS A 260 9.96 -21.55 -39.33
C LYS A 260 8.97 -21.96 -40.40
N PRO A 261 9.26 -22.98 -41.21
CA PRO A 261 8.33 -23.43 -42.24
C PRO A 261 7.03 -23.94 -41.57
N LYS A 262 5.89 -23.52 -42.13
CA LYS A 262 4.56 -23.87 -41.62
C LYS A 262 4.16 -25.34 -41.77
N THR A 263 4.94 -26.16 -42.45
CA THR A 263 4.58 -27.53 -42.71
C THR A 263 5.66 -28.51 -42.23
N LYS A 264 5.48 -28.99 -41.00
CA LYS A 264 6.30 -30.09 -40.44
C LYS A 264 6.19 -31.39 -41.25
N HIS A 265 5.12 -31.59 -42.02
CA HIS A 265 4.88 -32.83 -42.78
C HIS A 265 5.74 -32.97 -44.02
N LYS A 266 6.29 -31.86 -44.55
CA LYS A 266 7.20 -31.90 -45.70
C LYS A 266 8.66 -32.11 -45.33
N LEU A 267 9.01 -31.97 -44.05
CA LEU A 267 10.39 -32.14 -43.55
C LEU A 267 10.83 -33.60 -43.55
N ASP A 268 9.90 -34.57 -43.37
CA ASP A 268 10.18 -35.99 -43.35
C ASP A 268 10.53 -36.58 -44.73
N VAL A 269 10.29 -35.83 -45.81
CA VAL A 269 10.49 -36.25 -47.19
C VAL A 269 11.62 -35.47 -47.88
N MET A 270 12.23 -34.50 -47.18
CA MET A 270 13.28 -33.65 -47.74
C MET A 270 14.64 -34.34 -47.76
N SER A 271 15.37 -34.19 -48.86
CA SER A 271 16.78 -34.55 -48.96
C SER A 271 17.62 -33.65 -48.03
N VAL A 272 18.84 -34.11 -47.69
CA VAL A 272 19.79 -33.33 -46.88
C VAL A 272 20.11 -31.97 -47.55
N GLU A 273 20.12 -31.93 -48.87
CA GLU A 273 20.35 -30.69 -49.64
C GLU A 273 19.19 -29.69 -49.49
N ASP A 274 17.93 -30.17 -49.52
CA ASP A 274 16.74 -29.33 -49.30
C ASP A 274 16.68 -28.80 -47.88
N TYR A 275 17.11 -29.61 -46.89
CA TYR A 275 17.19 -29.19 -45.49
C TYR A 275 18.23 -28.08 -45.29
N LYS A 276 19.41 -28.22 -45.91
CA LYS A 276 20.46 -27.18 -45.88
C LYS A 276 20.02 -25.89 -46.57
N ALA A 277 19.31 -26.00 -47.69
CA ALA A 277 18.76 -24.86 -48.40
C ALA A 277 17.71 -24.12 -47.57
N LEU A 278 16.88 -24.86 -46.83
CA LEU A 278 15.89 -24.31 -45.92
C LEU A 278 16.54 -23.57 -44.75
N GLN A 279 17.56 -24.15 -44.12
CA GLN A 279 18.31 -23.50 -43.04
C GLN A 279 18.98 -22.21 -43.52
N LYS A 280 19.55 -22.23 -44.73
CA LYS A 280 20.16 -21.06 -45.33
C LYS A 280 19.12 -19.96 -45.59
N TYR A 281 17.95 -20.35 -46.05
CA TYR A 281 16.83 -19.40 -46.27
C TYR A 281 16.36 -18.75 -44.97
N GLU A 282 16.20 -19.53 -43.92
CA GLU A 282 15.82 -19.04 -42.59
C GLU A 282 16.84 -18.05 -42.03
N LYS A 283 18.14 -18.39 -42.16
CA LYS A 283 19.24 -17.55 -41.75
C LYS A 283 19.27 -16.22 -42.50
N GLU A 284 19.13 -16.29 -43.83
CA GLU A 284 19.09 -15.08 -44.67
C GLU A 284 17.90 -14.19 -44.36
N LYS A 285 16.72 -14.77 -44.08
CA LYS A 285 15.52 -14.02 -43.67
C LYS A 285 15.71 -13.34 -42.32
N PHE A 286 16.33 -14.00 -41.37
CA PHE A 286 16.61 -13.41 -40.07
C PHE A 286 17.66 -12.30 -40.17
N GLU A 287 18.72 -12.51 -40.97
CA GLU A 287 19.71 -11.44 -41.23
C GLU A 287 19.07 -10.23 -41.92
N GLU A 288 18.10 -10.44 -42.80
CA GLU A 288 17.33 -9.39 -43.44
C GLU A 288 16.49 -8.61 -42.40
N MET A 289 15.88 -9.32 -41.44
CA MET A 289 15.16 -8.68 -40.33
C MET A 289 16.09 -7.82 -39.48
N ILE A 290 17.27 -8.32 -39.15
CA ILE A 290 18.29 -7.56 -38.41
C ILE A 290 18.72 -6.32 -39.18
N LYS A 291 18.93 -6.47 -40.49
CA LYS A 291 19.28 -5.36 -41.37
C LYS A 291 18.19 -4.28 -41.39
N GLN A 292 16.92 -4.67 -41.44
CA GLN A 292 15.80 -3.74 -41.39
C GLN A 292 15.78 -2.97 -40.07
N ILE A 293 16.05 -3.62 -38.95
CA ILE A 293 16.14 -2.95 -37.65
C ILE A 293 17.28 -1.93 -37.66
N LYS A 294 18.45 -2.30 -38.16
CA LYS A 294 19.59 -1.40 -38.25
C LYS A 294 19.36 -0.22 -39.20
N GLU A 295 18.63 -0.42 -40.29
CA GLU A 295 18.27 0.64 -41.21
C GLU A 295 17.36 1.69 -40.60
N THR A 296 16.55 1.35 -39.60
CA THR A 296 15.77 2.33 -38.84
C THR A 296 16.61 3.24 -37.97
N GLY A 297 17.88 2.91 -37.79
CA GLY A 297 18.81 3.61 -36.90
C GLY A 297 18.93 3.00 -35.51
N ALA A 298 18.22 1.91 -35.23
CA ALA A 298 18.29 1.21 -33.95
C ALA A 298 19.66 0.57 -33.74
N ASN A 299 20.20 0.72 -32.54
CA ASN A 299 21.43 0.09 -32.11
C ASN A 299 21.24 -0.85 -30.90
N LEU A 300 19.99 -1.04 -30.48
CA LEU A 300 19.60 -1.95 -29.42
C LEU A 300 18.18 -2.46 -29.70
N ALA A 301 17.95 -3.76 -29.52
CA ALA A 301 16.61 -4.35 -29.59
C ALA A 301 16.21 -4.91 -28.21
N ILE A 302 15.04 -4.54 -27.74
CA ILE A 302 14.45 -5.08 -26.51
C ILE A 302 13.20 -5.86 -26.89
N CYS A 303 13.18 -7.15 -26.57
CA CYS A 303 12.16 -8.09 -26.99
C CYS A 303 11.41 -8.69 -25.80
N GLN A 304 10.08 -8.77 -25.90
CA GLN A 304 9.25 -9.43 -24.91
C GLN A 304 9.45 -10.94 -24.92
N TRP A 305 9.68 -11.52 -26.07
CA TRP A 305 9.85 -12.95 -26.27
C TRP A 305 11.32 -13.33 -26.38
N GLY A 306 11.60 -14.63 -26.25
CA GLY A 306 12.93 -15.16 -26.42
C GLY A 306 13.26 -15.48 -27.87
N PHE A 307 14.50 -15.80 -28.10
CA PHE A 307 15.00 -16.35 -29.35
C PHE A 307 16.12 -17.37 -29.05
N ASP A 308 16.37 -18.27 -29.97
CA ASP A 308 17.31 -19.35 -29.75
C ASP A 308 18.78 -18.90 -29.87
N ASP A 309 19.71 -19.80 -29.60
CA ASP A 309 21.13 -19.50 -29.62
C ASP A 309 21.66 -19.13 -31.01
N GLU A 310 21.07 -19.69 -32.07
CA GLU A 310 21.43 -19.35 -33.46
C GLU A 310 21.05 -17.91 -33.78
N ALA A 311 19.82 -17.51 -33.43
CA ALA A 311 19.36 -16.12 -33.57
C ALA A 311 20.24 -15.15 -32.76
N ASN A 312 20.60 -15.54 -31.54
CA ASN A 312 21.46 -14.77 -30.67
C ASN A 312 22.87 -14.58 -31.30
N HIS A 313 23.41 -15.61 -31.86
CA HIS A 313 24.71 -15.55 -32.54
C HIS A 313 24.67 -14.65 -33.79
N LEU A 314 23.61 -14.72 -34.56
CA LEU A 314 23.41 -13.83 -35.72
C LEU A 314 23.27 -12.36 -35.32
N LEU A 315 22.61 -12.09 -34.22
CA LEU A 315 22.53 -10.74 -33.64
C LEU A 315 23.91 -10.21 -33.26
N LEU A 316 24.71 -11.04 -32.63
CA LEU A 316 26.09 -10.70 -32.27
C LEU A 316 26.94 -10.41 -33.50
N GLN A 317 26.89 -11.30 -34.52
CA GLN A 317 27.65 -11.15 -35.76
C GLN A 317 27.29 -9.86 -36.51
N ASN A 318 26.02 -9.46 -36.47
CA ASN A 318 25.54 -8.27 -37.16
C ASN A 318 25.65 -7.00 -36.31
N GLY A 319 26.23 -7.11 -35.11
CA GLY A 319 26.49 -5.96 -34.25
C GLY A 319 25.24 -5.29 -33.69
N LEU A 320 24.17 -6.03 -33.48
CA LEU A 320 22.93 -5.55 -32.86
C LEU A 320 22.79 -6.15 -31.45
N PRO A 321 23.13 -5.44 -30.38
CA PRO A 321 22.85 -5.87 -29.03
C PRO A 321 21.35 -6.07 -28.82
N ALA A 322 20.98 -7.10 -28.08
CA ALA A 322 19.59 -7.41 -27.81
C ALA A 322 19.36 -7.91 -26.39
N VAL A 323 18.17 -7.68 -25.89
CA VAL A 323 17.69 -8.17 -24.60
C VAL A 323 16.40 -8.95 -24.87
N ARG A 324 16.29 -10.14 -24.32
CA ARG A 324 15.15 -11.04 -24.50
C ARG A 324 14.40 -11.28 -23.20
N TRP A 325 13.18 -11.77 -23.31
CA TRP A 325 12.32 -12.14 -22.18
C TRP A 325 11.98 -10.99 -21.23
N VAL A 326 11.85 -9.78 -21.77
CA VAL A 326 11.43 -8.63 -20.97
C VAL A 326 9.91 -8.66 -20.79
N GLY A 327 9.46 -8.69 -19.54
CA GLY A 327 8.03 -8.79 -19.23
C GLY A 327 7.20 -7.64 -19.78
N GLY A 328 5.90 -7.89 -20.00
CA GLY A 328 4.99 -6.88 -20.57
C GLY A 328 4.95 -5.56 -19.80
N PRO A 329 4.79 -5.56 -18.45
CA PRO A 329 4.83 -4.33 -17.66
C PRO A 329 6.15 -3.58 -17.77
N GLU A 330 7.28 -4.29 -17.83
CA GLU A 330 8.61 -3.69 -18.00
C GLU A 330 8.79 -3.08 -19.39
N ILE A 331 8.26 -3.74 -20.43
CA ILE A 331 8.24 -3.22 -21.80
C ILE A 331 7.49 -1.88 -21.87
N GLU A 332 6.35 -1.79 -21.21
CA GLU A 332 5.56 -0.55 -21.16
C GLU A 332 6.33 0.58 -20.48
N LEU A 333 6.99 0.28 -19.36
CA LEU A 333 7.82 1.27 -18.65
C LEU A 333 8.99 1.74 -19.50
N ILE A 334 9.64 0.83 -20.21
CA ILE A 334 10.75 1.17 -21.13
C ILE A 334 10.24 2.09 -22.24
N ALA A 335 9.09 1.80 -22.83
CA ALA A 335 8.49 2.62 -23.87
C ALA A 335 8.20 4.04 -23.37
N ILE A 336 7.62 4.16 -22.18
CA ILE A 336 7.31 5.46 -21.55
C ILE A 336 8.59 6.22 -21.22
N ALA A 337 9.58 5.57 -20.61
CA ALA A 337 10.82 6.20 -20.19
C ALA A 337 11.64 6.70 -21.39
N THR A 338 11.71 5.93 -22.43
CA THR A 338 12.55 6.22 -23.62
C THR A 338 11.82 7.03 -24.69
N GLY A 339 10.51 7.26 -24.54
CA GLY A 339 9.69 7.91 -25.55
C GLY A 339 9.45 7.06 -26.79
N GLY A 340 9.77 5.76 -26.73
CA GLY A 340 9.55 4.82 -27.82
C GLY A 340 8.13 4.30 -27.88
N ARG A 341 7.83 3.60 -28.95
CA ARG A 341 6.55 2.92 -29.13
C ARG A 341 6.76 1.41 -29.24
N ILE A 342 5.88 0.67 -28.60
CA ILE A 342 5.86 -0.78 -28.67
C ILE A 342 5.43 -1.20 -30.09
N VAL A 343 6.20 -2.07 -30.70
CA VAL A 343 5.94 -2.56 -32.06
C VAL A 343 5.38 -3.99 -31.98
N PRO A 344 4.07 -4.17 -32.18
CA PRO A 344 3.43 -5.50 -32.10
C PRO A 344 3.62 -6.31 -33.38
N ARG A 345 3.95 -5.67 -34.48
CA ARG A 345 4.23 -6.33 -35.77
C ARG A 345 5.52 -5.78 -36.34
N PHE A 346 6.39 -6.68 -36.76
CA PHE A 346 7.70 -6.31 -37.29
C PHE A 346 7.63 -5.35 -38.48
N SER A 347 6.62 -5.50 -39.33
CA SER A 347 6.37 -4.63 -40.48
C SER A 347 6.05 -3.17 -40.12
N GLU A 348 5.63 -2.92 -38.86
CA GLU A 348 5.29 -1.58 -38.36
C GLU A 348 6.50 -0.82 -37.80
N LEU A 349 7.67 -1.45 -37.72
CA LEU A 349 8.88 -0.82 -37.19
C LEU A 349 9.38 0.28 -38.11
N THR A 350 9.43 1.49 -37.58
CA THR A 350 9.96 2.66 -38.27
C THR A 350 10.91 3.43 -37.34
N SER A 351 11.71 4.33 -37.91
CA SER A 351 12.63 5.14 -37.10
C SER A 351 11.94 6.05 -36.07
N GLU A 352 10.70 6.43 -36.33
CA GLU A 352 9.89 7.27 -35.44
C GLU A 352 9.44 6.54 -34.18
N LYS A 353 9.41 5.22 -34.20
CA LYS A 353 8.97 4.39 -33.08
C LYS A 353 10.11 3.99 -32.14
N LEU A 354 11.33 4.37 -32.45
CA LEU A 354 12.47 4.04 -31.62
C LEU A 354 12.45 4.84 -30.31
N GLY A 355 12.79 4.17 -29.21
CA GLY A 355 13.04 4.83 -27.94
C GLY A 355 14.48 5.37 -27.89
N PHE A 356 14.70 6.40 -27.08
CA PHE A 356 16.03 6.96 -26.85
C PHE A 356 16.43 6.90 -25.40
N ALA A 357 17.64 6.43 -25.13
CA ALA A 357 18.28 6.49 -23.83
C ALA A 357 19.76 6.90 -24.01
N GLY A 358 20.23 7.81 -23.19
CA GLY A 358 21.63 8.23 -23.25
C GLY A 358 22.59 7.10 -22.94
N VAL A 359 22.23 6.22 -22.02
CA VAL A 359 23.04 5.06 -21.63
C VAL A 359 22.14 3.88 -21.32
N VAL A 360 22.48 2.73 -21.87
CA VAL A 360 21.97 1.41 -21.44
C VAL A 360 23.19 0.59 -21.06
N GLN A 361 23.29 0.22 -19.78
CA GLN A 361 24.47 -0.51 -19.33
C GLN A 361 24.09 -1.67 -18.42
N GLU A 362 24.89 -2.72 -18.54
CA GLU A 362 24.80 -3.89 -17.69
C GLU A 362 25.60 -3.65 -16.42
N ILE A 363 24.98 -3.89 -15.26
CA ILE A 363 25.64 -3.83 -13.95
C ILE A 363 25.72 -5.23 -13.37
N SER A 364 26.82 -5.54 -12.72
CA SER A 364 27.06 -6.82 -12.04
C SER A 364 27.19 -6.60 -10.53
N PHE A 365 26.90 -7.65 -9.76
CA PHE A 365 26.81 -7.57 -8.30
C PHE A 365 27.81 -8.50 -7.64
N GLY A 366 28.86 -7.95 -7.06
CA GLY A 366 29.87 -8.68 -6.30
C GLY A 366 30.46 -9.88 -7.05
N THR A 367 30.46 -11.03 -6.40
CA THR A 367 30.96 -12.30 -6.96
C THR A 367 29.87 -13.16 -7.59
N THR A 368 28.61 -12.72 -7.55
CA THR A 368 27.50 -13.45 -8.15
C THR A 368 27.46 -13.25 -9.66
N LYS A 369 26.81 -14.18 -10.35
CA LYS A 369 26.59 -14.09 -11.80
C LYS A 369 25.40 -13.21 -12.16
N ASP A 370 24.75 -12.63 -11.17
CA ASP A 370 23.57 -11.81 -11.37
C ASP A 370 23.93 -10.49 -12.05
N LYS A 371 23.14 -10.12 -13.03
CA LYS A 371 23.31 -8.89 -13.80
C LYS A 371 21.96 -8.21 -13.99
N MET A 372 21.99 -6.89 -14.06
CA MET A 372 20.81 -6.08 -14.37
C MET A 372 21.17 -5.04 -15.40
N LEU A 373 20.17 -4.60 -16.16
CA LEU A 373 20.33 -3.51 -17.11
C LEU A 373 19.75 -2.23 -16.55
N VAL A 374 20.53 -1.17 -16.62
CA VAL A 374 20.12 0.18 -16.25
C VAL A 374 19.92 1.00 -17.52
N ILE A 375 18.72 1.50 -17.72
CA ILE A 375 18.35 2.38 -18.84
C ILE A 375 18.18 3.77 -18.26
N GLU A 376 19.11 4.67 -18.53
CA GLU A 376 19.09 6.01 -17.94
C GLU A 376 19.41 7.10 -18.95
N LYS A 377 19.29 8.37 -18.55
CA LYS A 377 19.40 9.53 -19.42
C LYS A 377 18.45 9.50 -20.60
N CYS A 378 17.21 9.11 -20.31
CA CYS A 378 16.14 9.05 -21.31
C CYS A 378 15.67 10.44 -21.68
N LYS A 379 15.19 10.58 -22.92
CA LYS A 379 14.69 11.86 -23.47
C LYS A 379 13.45 12.38 -22.73
N ASN A 380 12.64 11.50 -22.15
CA ASN A 380 11.39 11.83 -21.49
C ASN A 380 11.29 11.02 -20.21
N SER A 381 11.96 11.47 -19.14
CA SER A 381 12.09 10.70 -17.91
C SER A 381 10.89 10.87 -16.96
N ARG A 382 9.68 10.48 -17.42
CA ARG A 382 8.54 10.36 -16.50
C ARG A 382 8.55 9.05 -15.71
N ALA A 383 9.25 8.04 -16.18
CA ALA A 383 9.42 6.79 -15.43
C ALA A 383 10.71 6.83 -14.62
N VAL A 384 10.62 6.40 -13.37
CA VAL A 384 11.76 6.35 -12.46
C VAL A 384 11.82 4.98 -11.78
N THR A 385 13.01 4.62 -11.29
CA THR A 385 13.21 3.40 -10.52
C THR A 385 13.87 3.74 -9.19
N ILE A 386 13.28 3.25 -8.11
CA ILE A 386 13.91 3.26 -6.79
C ILE A 386 14.66 1.93 -6.65
N PHE A 387 15.98 2.01 -6.63
CA PHE A 387 16.84 0.83 -6.55
C PHE A 387 17.31 0.64 -5.12
N ILE A 388 16.72 -0.34 -4.43
CA ILE A 388 16.95 -0.60 -3.01
C ILE A 388 18.07 -1.62 -2.84
N ARG A 389 19.03 -1.28 -1.98
CA ARG A 389 20.11 -2.16 -1.57
C ARG A 389 19.95 -2.48 -0.08
N GLY A 390 20.35 -3.67 0.31
CA GLY A 390 20.28 -4.10 1.70
C GLY A 390 21.00 -5.40 1.95
N GLY A 391 21.30 -5.69 3.21
CA GLY A 391 22.08 -6.85 3.61
C GLY A 391 21.36 -8.20 3.44
N ASN A 392 20.04 -8.19 3.42
CA ASN A 392 19.23 -9.39 3.20
C ASN A 392 17.88 -9.05 2.59
N LYS A 393 17.17 -10.09 2.15
CA LYS A 393 15.88 -9.95 1.48
C LYS A 393 14.80 -9.35 2.40
N MET A 394 14.82 -9.66 3.70
CA MET A 394 13.84 -9.11 4.65
C MET A 394 13.94 -7.59 4.78
N ILE A 395 15.15 -7.07 4.86
CA ILE A 395 15.41 -5.62 4.93
C ILE A 395 14.92 -4.94 3.66
N ILE A 396 15.19 -5.52 2.50
CA ILE A 396 14.77 -4.98 1.20
C ILE A 396 13.25 -4.96 1.09
N GLU A 397 12.56 -6.03 1.45
CA GLU A 397 11.10 -6.11 1.40
C GLU A 397 10.44 -5.11 2.36
N GLU A 398 10.99 -4.95 3.56
CA GLU A 398 10.49 -3.96 4.52
C GLU A 398 10.77 -2.53 4.03
N ALA A 399 11.92 -2.28 3.43
CA ALA A 399 12.23 -0.99 2.82
C ALA A 399 11.28 -0.66 1.67
N LYS A 400 10.92 -1.64 0.84
CA LYS A 400 9.91 -1.47 -0.22
C LYS A 400 8.57 -1.03 0.35
N ARG A 401 8.09 -1.70 1.41
CA ARG A 401 6.83 -1.36 2.07
C ARG A 401 6.86 0.03 2.68
N SER A 402 7.95 0.37 3.35
CA SER A 402 8.12 1.68 3.98
C SER A 402 8.15 2.81 2.95
N LEU A 403 8.88 2.61 1.85
CA LEU A 403 8.91 3.57 0.75
C LEU A 403 7.55 3.71 0.07
N HIS A 404 6.82 2.61 -0.07
CA HIS A 404 5.45 2.67 -0.60
C HIS A 404 4.55 3.57 0.24
N ASP A 405 4.62 3.45 1.56
CA ASP A 405 3.86 4.31 2.47
C ASP A 405 4.24 5.79 2.30
N ALA A 406 5.54 6.08 2.20
CA ALA A 406 6.02 7.44 1.96
C ALA A 406 5.57 7.98 0.60
N LEU A 407 5.63 7.17 -0.44
CA LEU A 407 5.12 7.53 -1.78
C LEU A 407 3.63 7.87 -1.74
N CYS A 408 2.85 7.08 -1.01
CA CYS A 408 1.42 7.32 -0.84
C CYS A 408 1.12 8.63 -0.10
N VAL A 409 1.87 8.95 0.93
CA VAL A 409 1.74 10.21 1.67
C VAL A 409 1.98 11.40 0.75
N ILE A 410 3.05 11.37 -0.04
CA ILE A 410 3.37 12.45 -0.98
C ILE A 410 2.32 12.56 -2.07
N ARG A 411 1.84 11.43 -2.62
CA ARG A 411 0.73 11.43 -3.57
C ARG A 411 -0.50 12.12 -2.99
N ASN A 412 -0.83 11.82 -1.75
CA ASN A 412 -1.99 12.40 -1.08
C ASN A 412 -1.83 13.91 -0.90
N LEU A 413 -0.62 14.38 -0.60
CA LEU A 413 -0.32 15.82 -0.51
C LEU A 413 -0.43 16.53 -1.85
N ILE A 414 -0.13 15.87 -2.94
CA ILE A 414 -0.31 16.42 -4.29
C ILE A 414 -1.80 16.56 -4.62
N ARG A 415 -2.62 15.59 -4.19
CA ARG A 415 -4.08 15.66 -4.35
C ARG A 415 -4.72 16.74 -3.49
N ASP A 416 -4.30 16.83 -2.23
CA ASP A 416 -4.76 17.80 -1.25
C ASP A 416 -3.60 18.12 -0.29
N ASN A 417 -3.11 19.34 -0.35
CA ASN A 417 -1.93 19.76 0.40
C ASN A 417 -2.23 20.13 1.86
N ARG A 418 -3.44 19.88 2.33
CA ARG A 418 -3.79 20.14 3.72
C ARG A 418 -3.27 19.02 4.61
N VAL A 419 -2.78 19.41 5.77
CA VAL A 419 -2.19 18.51 6.76
C VAL A 419 -2.76 18.79 8.14
N VAL A 420 -2.67 17.79 9.00
CA VAL A 420 -2.94 17.91 10.43
C VAL A 420 -1.70 17.45 11.19
N TYR A 421 -1.60 17.82 12.46
CA TYR A 421 -0.45 17.43 13.26
C TYR A 421 -0.66 16.08 13.90
N GLY A 422 0.39 15.25 13.85
CA GLY A 422 0.40 13.90 14.38
C GLY A 422 0.69 13.86 15.89
N GLY A 423 1.17 12.70 16.34
CA GLY A 423 1.42 12.48 17.76
C GLY A 423 0.14 12.44 18.61
N GLY A 424 -1.00 12.14 18.00
CA GLY A 424 -2.30 12.15 18.67
C GLY A 424 -2.92 13.53 18.81
N ALA A 425 -2.27 14.60 18.33
CA ALA A 425 -2.76 15.97 18.46
C ALA A 425 -4.13 16.16 17.79
N ALA A 426 -4.28 15.66 16.57
CA ALA A 426 -5.54 15.73 15.82
C ALA A 426 -6.66 14.98 16.53
N GLU A 427 -6.39 13.80 17.06
CA GLU A 427 -7.35 12.97 17.79
C GLU A 427 -7.81 13.67 19.08
N ILE A 428 -6.90 14.27 19.84
CA ILE A 428 -7.23 15.02 21.05
C ILE A 428 -8.11 16.21 20.71
N SER A 429 -7.76 16.97 19.68
CA SER A 429 -8.53 18.13 19.24
C SER A 429 -9.94 17.74 18.77
N CYS A 430 -10.05 16.65 18.00
CA CYS A 430 -11.33 16.11 17.55
C CYS A 430 -12.17 15.60 18.73
N ALA A 431 -11.55 14.95 19.71
CA ALA A 431 -12.24 14.49 20.92
C ALA A 431 -12.85 15.66 21.70
N LEU A 432 -12.12 16.75 21.84
CA LEU A 432 -12.64 17.97 22.48
C LEU A 432 -13.83 18.54 21.71
N ALA A 433 -13.75 18.61 20.39
CA ALA A 433 -14.85 19.11 19.55
C ALA A 433 -16.10 18.24 19.66
N VAL A 434 -15.93 16.92 19.60
CA VAL A 434 -17.04 15.97 19.71
C VAL A 434 -17.68 16.04 21.10
N SER A 435 -16.89 16.16 22.15
CA SER A 435 -17.40 16.29 23.53
C SER A 435 -18.24 17.55 23.71
N GLN A 436 -17.82 18.67 23.13
CA GLN A 436 -18.58 19.94 23.18
C GLN A 436 -19.93 19.79 22.46
N GLU A 437 -19.96 19.15 21.31
CA GLU A 437 -21.21 18.92 20.57
C GLU A 437 -22.11 17.87 21.27
N ALA A 438 -21.52 16.89 21.96
CA ALA A 438 -22.27 15.92 22.76
C ALA A 438 -23.07 16.61 23.88
N ASP A 439 -22.51 17.65 24.49
CA ASP A 439 -23.21 18.44 25.55
C ASP A 439 -24.45 19.15 25.02
N LYS A 440 -24.52 19.40 23.72
CA LYS A 440 -25.66 20.04 23.06
C LYS A 440 -26.71 19.05 22.54
N CYS A 441 -26.39 17.77 22.53
CA CYS A 441 -27.28 16.73 22.01
C CYS A 441 -28.30 16.31 23.06
N PRO A 442 -29.63 16.47 22.82
CA PRO A 442 -30.65 16.16 23.81
C PRO A 442 -31.07 14.69 23.86
N THR A 443 -30.55 13.84 22.97
CA THR A 443 -30.98 12.46 22.82
C THR A 443 -29.96 11.48 23.38
N LEU A 444 -30.28 10.17 23.34
CA LEU A 444 -29.39 9.10 23.81
C LEU A 444 -28.09 9.01 23.03
N GLU A 445 -28.07 9.52 21.80
CA GLU A 445 -26.87 9.57 20.95
C GLU A 445 -25.73 10.35 21.60
N GLN A 446 -26.01 11.24 22.57
CA GLN A 446 -24.96 11.94 23.31
C GLN A 446 -23.98 11.00 24.00
N TYR A 447 -24.46 9.88 24.51
CA TYR A 447 -23.59 8.89 25.17
C TYR A 447 -22.65 8.21 24.17
N ALA A 448 -23.15 7.91 22.97
CA ALA A 448 -22.33 7.37 21.90
C ALA A 448 -21.31 8.40 21.40
N MET A 449 -21.70 9.68 21.30
CA MET A 449 -20.77 10.75 20.91
C MET A 449 -19.66 10.92 21.94
N ARG A 450 -19.97 10.87 23.23
CA ARG A 450 -18.95 10.92 24.30
C ARG A 450 -18.02 9.71 24.25
N ALA A 451 -18.58 8.52 24.00
CA ALA A 451 -17.82 7.31 23.83
C ALA A 451 -16.88 7.39 22.62
N PHE A 452 -17.35 7.99 21.54
CA PHE A 452 -16.52 8.24 20.35
C PHE A 452 -15.33 9.14 20.68
N ALA A 453 -15.56 10.21 21.42
CA ALA A 453 -14.49 11.10 21.87
C ALA A 453 -13.45 10.35 22.73
N ASP A 454 -13.92 9.52 23.65
CA ASP A 454 -13.03 8.70 24.48
C ASP A 454 -12.23 7.70 23.64
N ALA A 455 -12.84 7.13 22.62
CA ALA A 455 -12.16 6.22 21.70
C ALA A 455 -11.05 6.90 20.88
N LEU A 456 -11.28 8.15 20.45
CA LEU A 456 -10.24 8.93 19.77
C LEU A 456 -8.99 9.12 20.64
N GLU A 457 -9.17 9.26 21.93
CA GLU A 457 -8.07 9.46 22.88
C GLU A 457 -7.21 8.20 23.08
N VAL A 458 -7.68 7.02 22.65
CA VAL A 458 -6.90 5.78 22.72
C VAL A 458 -5.64 5.87 21.83
N ILE A 459 -5.68 6.60 20.74
CA ILE A 459 -4.51 6.79 19.86
C ILE A 459 -3.36 7.49 20.60
N PRO A 460 -3.56 8.70 21.19
CA PRO A 460 -2.48 9.32 21.97
C PRO A 460 -2.09 8.50 23.20
N MET A 461 -3.03 7.80 23.84
CA MET A 461 -2.71 6.92 24.95
C MET A 461 -1.81 5.76 24.53
N ALA A 462 -2.06 5.13 23.39
CA ALA A 462 -1.23 4.08 22.85
C ALA A 462 0.17 4.60 22.49
N LEU A 463 0.26 5.79 21.91
CA LEU A 463 1.54 6.45 21.62
C LEU A 463 2.35 6.72 22.88
N SER A 464 1.70 7.19 23.94
CA SER A 464 2.34 7.44 25.25
C SER A 464 2.87 6.13 25.85
N GLU A 465 2.04 5.09 25.85
CA GLU A 465 2.38 3.78 26.38
C GLU A 465 3.57 3.17 25.64
N ASN A 466 3.57 3.21 24.32
CA ASN A 466 4.66 2.69 23.50
C ASN A 466 5.96 3.49 23.67
N SER A 467 5.87 4.73 24.12
CA SER A 467 7.01 5.60 24.40
C SER A 467 7.50 5.55 25.85
N GLY A 468 6.93 4.66 26.68
CA GLY A 468 7.33 4.47 28.07
C GLY A 468 6.78 5.51 29.03
N MET A 469 5.75 6.25 28.66
CA MET A 469 5.11 7.25 29.49
C MET A 469 3.85 6.70 30.18
N ASN A 470 3.40 7.35 31.24
CA ASN A 470 2.08 7.08 31.82
C ASN A 470 1.00 7.59 30.85
N PRO A 471 0.18 6.71 30.25
CA PRO A 471 -0.74 7.13 29.18
C PRO A 471 -1.83 8.09 29.65
N ILE A 472 -2.41 7.85 30.83
CA ILE A 472 -3.52 8.66 31.35
C ILE A 472 -3.01 10.06 31.73
N GLN A 473 -1.91 10.13 32.47
CA GLN A 473 -1.34 11.40 32.91
C GLN A 473 -0.90 12.27 31.72
N THR A 474 -0.14 11.68 30.81
CA THR A 474 0.39 12.39 29.64
C THR A 474 -0.73 12.91 28.76
N MET A 475 -1.73 12.09 28.46
CA MET A 475 -2.87 12.49 27.63
C MET A 475 -3.68 13.60 28.31
N THR A 476 -3.91 13.52 29.62
CA THR A 476 -4.64 14.53 30.40
C THR A 476 -3.90 15.87 30.37
N GLU A 477 -2.60 15.86 30.56
CA GLU A 477 -1.77 17.07 30.50
C GLU A 477 -1.81 17.73 29.11
N VAL A 478 -1.67 16.97 28.05
CA VAL A 478 -1.68 17.46 26.68
C VAL A 478 -3.06 18.03 26.33
N ARG A 479 -4.13 17.33 26.69
CA ARG A 479 -5.51 17.80 26.48
C ARG A 479 -5.76 19.13 27.19
N ALA A 480 -5.37 19.25 28.45
CA ALA A 480 -5.50 20.49 29.22
C ALA A 480 -4.71 21.62 28.56
N ARG A 481 -3.53 21.37 28.08
CA ARG A 481 -2.72 22.38 27.39
C ARG A 481 -3.32 22.79 26.05
N GLN A 482 -3.91 21.87 25.27
CA GLN A 482 -4.62 22.22 24.03
C GLN A 482 -5.75 23.23 24.30
N VAL A 483 -6.52 23.02 25.36
CA VAL A 483 -7.59 23.91 25.75
C VAL A 483 -7.05 25.27 26.20
N LYS A 484 -6.06 25.25 27.09
CA LYS A 484 -5.50 26.49 27.69
C LYS A 484 -4.80 27.37 26.67
N GLU A 485 -4.01 26.75 25.79
CA GLU A 485 -3.20 27.45 24.77
C GLU A 485 -3.93 27.63 23.45
N SER A 486 -5.13 27.06 23.31
CA SER A 486 -5.89 27.01 22.04
C SER A 486 -5.04 26.51 20.86
N ASN A 487 -4.19 25.53 21.11
CA ASN A 487 -3.24 25.01 20.13
C ASN A 487 -3.56 23.55 19.78
N PRO A 488 -4.14 23.29 18.59
CA PRO A 488 -4.48 21.94 18.16
C PRO A 488 -3.28 21.10 17.72
N ALA A 489 -2.07 21.67 17.70
CA ALA A 489 -0.85 20.98 17.33
C ALA A 489 -0.16 20.29 18.51
N LEU A 490 -0.67 20.43 19.73
CA LEU A 490 -0.09 19.79 20.90
C LEU A 490 -0.44 18.31 20.96
N GLY A 491 0.56 17.46 20.92
CA GLY A 491 0.46 16.01 20.91
C GLY A 491 1.46 15.37 21.87
N ILE A 492 1.66 14.08 21.69
CA ILE A 492 2.56 13.28 22.53
C ILE A 492 4.00 13.40 22.00
N ASP A 493 4.92 13.77 22.87
CA ASP A 493 6.35 13.88 22.57
C ASP A 493 7.01 12.48 22.60
N CYS A 494 6.75 11.68 21.58
CA CYS A 494 7.21 10.29 21.50
C CYS A 494 8.73 10.16 21.42
N LEU A 495 9.42 11.14 20.88
CA LEU A 495 10.86 11.13 20.68
C LEU A 495 11.63 11.85 21.78
N HIS A 496 10.95 12.30 22.83
CA HIS A 496 11.53 12.98 23.99
C HIS A 496 12.39 14.20 23.62
N LYS A 497 11.90 14.98 22.66
CA LYS A 497 12.57 16.20 22.18
C LYS A 497 12.33 17.44 23.05
N GLY A 498 11.54 17.30 24.10
CA GLY A 498 11.25 18.36 25.05
C GLY A 498 10.12 19.31 24.67
N SER A 499 9.42 19.05 23.58
CA SER A 499 8.27 19.86 23.14
C SER A 499 7.08 18.99 22.76
N ASN A 500 5.90 19.36 23.22
CA ASN A 500 4.64 18.73 22.80
C ASN A 500 4.05 19.35 21.54
N ASP A 501 4.66 20.40 21.01
CA ASP A 501 4.19 21.04 19.78
C ASP A 501 4.64 20.26 18.55
N MET A 502 3.69 19.57 17.93
CA MET A 502 3.96 18.72 16.76
C MET A 502 4.26 19.55 15.51
N GLN A 503 3.84 20.80 15.45
CA GLN A 503 4.26 21.72 14.39
C GLN A 503 5.75 22.00 14.48
N TYR A 504 6.24 22.26 15.68
CA TYR A 504 7.66 22.47 15.94
C TYR A 504 8.51 21.22 15.64
N GLN A 505 8.00 20.04 16.01
CA GLN A 505 8.68 18.77 15.75
C GLN A 505 8.53 18.27 14.31
N HIS A 506 7.72 18.92 13.48
CA HIS A 506 7.40 18.49 12.11
C HIS A 506 6.75 17.11 12.04
N VAL A 507 5.94 16.74 13.02
CA VAL A 507 5.14 15.51 13.01
C VAL A 507 3.82 15.80 12.32
N ILE A 508 3.70 15.42 11.06
CA ILE A 508 2.64 15.85 10.15
C ILE A 508 1.98 14.65 9.50
N GLU A 509 0.65 14.67 9.44
CA GLU A 509 -0.15 13.66 8.75
C GLU A 509 -1.03 14.34 7.69
N THR A 510 -1.35 13.63 6.62
CA THR A 510 -2.24 14.16 5.57
C THR A 510 -3.66 14.29 6.09
N LEU A 511 -4.34 15.39 5.73
CA LEU A 511 -5.74 15.58 6.12
C LEU A 511 -6.64 14.50 5.52
N ILE A 512 -6.47 14.17 4.24
CA ILE A 512 -7.28 13.15 3.59
C ILE A 512 -7.05 11.77 4.21
N GLY A 513 -5.83 11.47 4.63
CA GLY A 513 -5.51 10.22 5.32
C GLY A 513 -6.20 10.12 6.68
N LYS A 514 -6.17 11.18 7.46
CA LYS A 514 -6.82 11.22 8.78
C LYS A 514 -8.34 11.15 8.66
N LYS A 515 -8.92 11.88 7.72
CA LYS A 515 -10.37 11.81 7.44
C LYS A 515 -10.81 10.41 7.06
N GLN A 516 -10.06 9.78 6.18
CA GLN A 516 -10.36 8.42 5.72
C GLN A 516 -10.23 7.41 6.86
N GLN A 517 -9.22 7.55 7.71
CA GLN A 517 -9.03 6.72 8.89
C GLN A 517 -10.25 6.75 9.81
N ILE A 518 -10.71 7.93 10.16
CA ILE A 518 -11.89 8.12 11.02
C ILE A 518 -13.14 7.59 10.32
N SER A 519 -13.33 7.92 9.06
CA SER A 519 -14.50 7.50 8.28
C SER A 519 -14.59 5.98 8.14
N LEU A 520 -13.51 5.32 7.74
CA LEU A 520 -13.49 3.86 7.57
C LEU A 520 -13.68 3.12 8.89
N ALA A 521 -12.99 3.55 9.94
CA ALA A 521 -13.15 2.93 11.26
C ALA A 521 -14.59 3.02 11.74
N THR A 522 -15.22 4.18 11.59
CA THR A 522 -16.61 4.40 11.99
C THR A 522 -17.59 3.56 11.17
N GLN A 523 -17.42 3.52 9.86
CA GLN A 523 -18.25 2.70 8.98
C GLN A 523 -18.16 1.22 9.32
N MET A 524 -16.97 0.71 9.55
CA MET A 524 -16.75 -0.69 9.90
C MET A 524 -17.41 -1.03 11.24
N VAL A 525 -17.25 -0.17 12.24
CA VAL A 525 -17.86 -0.37 13.56
C VAL A 525 -19.38 -0.34 13.48
N ARG A 526 -19.95 0.57 12.69
CA ARG A 526 -21.39 0.62 12.45
C ARG A 526 -21.91 -0.66 11.81
N MET A 527 -21.18 -1.21 10.85
CA MET A 527 -21.52 -2.50 10.24
C MET A 527 -21.50 -3.62 11.27
N ILE A 528 -20.46 -3.71 12.07
CA ILE A 528 -20.32 -4.75 13.09
C ILE A 528 -21.42 -4.67 14.14
N LEU A 529 -21.79 -3.47 14.57
CA LEU A 529 -22.87 -3.25 15.54
C LEU A 529 -24.24 -3.69 15.04
N LYS A 530 -24.43 -3.79 13.73
CA LYS A 530 -25.69 -4.23 13.11
C LYS A 530 -25.72 -5.72 12.77
N ILE A 531 -24.64 -6.46 13.01
CA ILE A 531 -24.56 -7.90 12.73
C ILE A 531 -24.99 -8.67 13.98
N ASP A 532 -26.09 -9.43 13.87
CA ASP A 532 -26.59 -10.29 14.95
C ASP A 532 -26.42 -11.79 14.65
N ASP A 533 -26.12 -12.16 13.40
CA ASP A 533 -26.02 -13.55 12.99
C ASP A 533 -25.00 -13.72 11.87
N ILE A 534 -24.24 -14.81 11.92
CA ILE A 534 -23.26 -15.19 10.91
C ILE A 534 -23.67 -16.56 10.36
N ARG A 535 -23.96 -16.63 9.06
CA ARG A 535 -24.29 -17.86 8.38
C ARG A 535 -23.20 -18.28 7.41
N LYS A 536 -22.87 -19.57 7.46
CA LYS A 536 -21.87 -20.17 6.57
C LYS A 536 -22.56 -21.02 5.49
N PRO A 537 -22.01 -21.11 4.27
CA PRO A 537 -22.55 -22.00 3.24
C PRO A 537 -22.57 -23.46 3.73
N GLY A 538 -23.69 -24.17 3.53
CA GLY A 538 -23.85 -25.58 3.90
C GLY A 538 -24.55 -25.84 5.24
N GLU A 539 -24.77 -24.82 6.08
CA GLU A 539 -25.49 -24.97 7.36
C GLU A 539 -27.01 -24.92 7.23
N SER A 540 -27.53 -24.74 6.03
CA SER A 540 -28.97 -24.60 5.75
C SER A 540 -29.68 -25.90 5.28
N GLU A 541 -28.98 -27.03 5.23
CA GLU A 541 -29.49 -28.31 4.74
C GLU A 541 -29.71 -29.38 5.83
N GLU A 542 -29.65 -29.06 7.12
CA GLU A 542 -30.02 -29.96 8.20
C GLU A 542 -31.36 -29.57 8.85
#